data_d01c9666ce2d2aba97016dc74a395525
#
_entry.id   d01c9666ce2d2aba97016dc74a395525
#
_cell.length_a   1.000
_cell.length_b   1.000
_cell.length_c   1.000
_cell.angle_alpha   90.00
_cell.angle_beta   90.00
_cell.angle_gamma   90.00
#
_symmetry.space_group_name_H-M   'P 1'
#
loop_
_entity.id
_entity.type
_entity.pdbx_description
1 polymer ?
#
loop_
_entity_poly.entity_id
_entity_poly.type
_entity_poly.pdbx_seq_one_letter_code
_entity_poly.pdbx_strand_id
1 'polypeptide(L)'
;MNARDIKQMVQQELASNEPFNSSHGITRQNLHEFLVEPFSVRIDPDDTKSPPREMWVVLQEGQTPADGYVVVYDPATQSWGFAEQVSGRDYTLVCRADSLATALSSM
;
A
#
# COMPACT_ATOMS: atom_id res chain seq x y z
N MET A 1 6.67 0.06 15.44
CA MET A 1 7.12 0.22 14.05
C MET A 1 6.91 1.67 13.64
N ASN A 2 7.82 2.26 12.91
CA ASN A 2 7.74 3.67 12.51
C ASN A 2 7.96 3.80 11.00
N ALA A 3 7.86 5.02 10.47
CA ALA A 3 7.99 5.27 9.03
C ALA A 3 9.32 4.77 8.47
N ARG A 4 10.40 4.88 9.23
CA ARG A 4 11.73 4.45 8.81
C ARG A 4 11.78 2.94 8.61
N ASP A 5 11.19 2.17 9.53
CA ASP A 5 11.13 0.72 9.42
C ASP A 5 10.34 0.30 8.19
N ILE A 6 9.21 0.96 7.95
CA ILE A 6 8.37 0.70 6.78
C ILE A 6 9.13 1.00 5.49
N LYS A 7 9.85 2.11 5.46
CA LYS A 7 10.63 2.50 4.28
C LYS A 7 11.69 1.46 3.95
N GLN A 8 12.35 0.89 4.97
CA GLN A 8 13.32 -0.18 4.77
C GLN A 8 12.66 -1.43 4.19
N MET A 9 11.46 -1.77 4.65
CA MET A 9 10.73 -2.92 4.12
C MET A 9 10.35 -2.72 2.66
N VAL A 10 9.95 -1.51 2.27
CA VAL A 10 9.69 -1.18 0.87
C VAL A 10 10.96 -1.38 0.04
N GLN A 11 12.09 -0.91 0.51
CA GLN A 11 13.36 -1.07 -0.20
C GLN A 11 13.75 -2.54 -0.37
N GLN A 12 13.50 -3.37 0.65
CA GLN A 12 13.74 -4.81 0.56
C GLN A 12 12.84 -5.46 -0.48
N GLU A 13 11.59 -5.06 -0.55
CA GLU A 13 10.66 -5.56 -1.56
C GLU A 13 11.10 -5.18 -2.97
N LEU A 14 11.56 -3.95 -3.15
CA LEU A 14 12.05 -3.50 -4.45
C LEU A 14 13.34 -4.23 -4.85
N ALA A 15 14.20 -4.55 -3.89
CA ALA A 15 15.43 -5.27 -4.14
C ALA A 15 15.21 -6.73 -4.52
N SER A 16 14.05 -7.30 -4.21
CA SER A 16 13.75 -8.70 -4.52
C SER A 16 13.59 -8.95 -6.02
N ASN A 17 13.41 -7.91 -6.83
CA ASN A 17 13.18 -8.00 -8.28
C ASN A 17 11.98 -8.86 -8.65
N GLU A 18 11.01 -9.03 -7.76
CA GLU A 18 9.79 -9.74 -8.09
C GLU A 18 9.05 -8.99 -9.19
N PRO A 19 8.68 -9.63 -10.31
CA PRO A 19 7.98 -8.95 -11.38
C PRO A 19 6.56 -8.60 -10.99
N PHE A 20 6.05 -7.50 -11.52
CA PHE A 20 4.66 -7.13 -11.33
C PHE A 20 4.14 -6.47 -12.61
N ASN A 21 2.81 -6.49 -12.77
CA ASN A 21 2.15 -5.93 -13.93
C ASN A 21 0.89 -5.21 -13.45
N SER A 22 1.00 -3.91 -13.21
CA SER A 22 -0.13 -3.09 -12.79
C SER A 22 -0.87 -2.57 -14.02
N SER A 23 -2.19 -2.72 -14.03
CA SER A 23 -3.03 -2.16 -15.08
C SER A 23 -3.19 -0.64 -14.95
N HIS A 24 -2.68 -0.05 -13.89
CA HIS A 24 -2.77 1.39 -13.62
C HIS A 24 -1.54 2.16 -14.11
N GLY A 25 -0.69 1.53 -14.90
CA GLY A 25 0.45 2.22 -15.51
C GLY A 25 1.68 2.33 -14.62
N ILE A 26 1.69 1.67 -13.48
CA ILE A 26 2.86 1.67 -12.60
C ILE A 26 3.79 0.55 -13.06
N THR A 27 5.03 0.92 -13.39
CA THR A 27 6.06 -0.02 -13.82
C THR A 27 7.25 0.07 -12.89
N ARG A 28 8.17 -0.90 -13.01
CA ARG A 28 9.41 -0.86 -12.23
C ARG A 28 10.25 0.38 -12.53
N GLN A 29 10.16 0.92 -13.74
CA GLN A 29 10.92 2.11 -14.14
C GLN A 29 10.36 3.39 -13.54
N ASN A 30 9.04 3.50 -13.37
CA ASN A 30 8.42 4.71 -12.84
C ASN A 30 7.91 4.57 -11.41
N LEU A 31 8.09 3.41 -10.79
CA LEU A 31 7.58 3.11 -9.45
C LEU A 31 8.01 4.17 -8.42
N HIS A 32 9.25 4.63 -8.50
CA HIS A 32 9.79 5.60 -7.54
C HIS A 32 9.04 6.95 -7.58
N GLU A 33 8.37 7.26 -8.68
CA GLU A 33 7.59 8.50 -8.80
C GLU A 33 6.29 8.44 -7.99
N PHE A 34 5.85 7.24 -7.65
CA PHE A 34 4.61 7.02 -6.89
C PHE A 34 4.85 6.74 -5.41
N LEU A 35 6.09 6.45 -5.03
CA LEU A 35 6.43 6.20 -3.64
C LEU A 35 6.27 7.47 -2.81
N VAL A 36 5.75 7.31 -1.58
CA VAL A 36 5.60 8.42 -0.65
C VAL A 36 6.36 8.12 0.63
N GLU A 37 6.66 9.15 1.40
CA GLU A 37 7.16 8.95 2.75
C GLU A 37 6.07 8.22 3.54
N PRO A 38 6.35 7.06 4.14
CA PRO A 38 5.29 6.28 4.79
C PRO A 38 4.57 7.06 5.88
N PHE A 39 3.25 6.99 5.87
CA PHE A 39 2.42 7.59 6.90
C PHE A 39 1.30 6.62 7.28
N SER A 40 0.92 6.65 8.56
CA SER A 40 -0.11 5.75 9.07
C SER A 40 -1.50 6.30 8.84
N VAL A 41 -2.41 5.39 8.53
CA VAL A 41 -3.83 5.70 8.35
C VAL A 41 -4.66 4.61 9.02
N ARG A 42 -5.91 4.92 9.27
CA ARG A 42 -6.86 3.92 9.77
C ARG A 42 -7.54 3.25 8.59
N ILE A 43 -7.46 1.92 8.56
CA ILE A 43 -8.01 1.14 7.45
C ILE A 43 -9.04 0.15 7.98
N ASP A 44 -10.22 0.18 7.38
CA ASP A 44 -11.20 -0.88 7.56
C ASP A 44 -10.76 -2.08 6.72
N PRO A 45 -10.50 -3.23 7.35
CA PRO A 45 -10.19 -4.43 6.58
C PRO A 45 -11.41 -4.89 5.78
N ASP A 46 -11.16 -5.69 4.75
CA ASP A 46 -12.24 -6.25 3.94
C ASP A 46 -13.06 -7.30 4.70
N ASP A 47 -12.62 -7.67 5.90
CA ASP A 47 -13.34 -8.55 6.80
C ASP A 47 -14.22 -7.72 7.73
N THR A 48 -15.54 -7.85 7.57
CA THR A 48 -16.52 -7.08 8.35
C THR A 48 -16.51 -7.40 9.84
N LYS A 49 -15.82 -8.46 10.25
CA LYS A 49 -15.73 -8.87 11.66
C LYS A 49 -14.55 -8.24 12.38
N SER A 50 -13.60 -7.68 11.66
CA SER A 50 -12.40 -7.07 12.26
C SER A 50 -12.58 -5.58 12.41
N PRO A 51 -12.12 -4.99 13.53
CA PRO A 51 -12.17 -3.53 13.70
C PRO A 51 -11.15 -2.85 12.78
N PRO A 52 -11.34 -1.57 12.49
CA PRO A 52 -10.33 -0.79 11.79
C PRO A 52 -9.01 -0.81 12.55
N ARG A 53 -7.89 -0.81 11.81
CA ARG A 53 -6.57 -0.78 12.42
C ARG A 53 -5.61 0.07 11.62
N GLU A 54 -4.48 0.40 12.23
CA GLU A 54 -3.46 1.22 11.60
C GLU A 54 -2.69 0.42 10.55
N MET A 55 -2.57 0.99 9.37
CA MET A 55 -1.70 0.51 8.31
C MET A 55 -0.90 1.67 7.75
N TRP A 56 0.15 1.37 6.99
CA TRP A 56 1.06 2.40 6.48
C TRP A 56 0.91 2.55 4.98
N VAL A 57 0.61 3.77 4.53
CA VAL A 57 0.60 4.09 3.10
C VAL A 57 2.06 4.24 2.65
N VAL A 58 2.43 3.52 1.60
CA VAL A 58 3.80 3.53 1.06
C VAL A 58 3.85 4.04 -0.37
N LEU A 59 2.73 4.06 -1.10
CA LEU A 59 2.66 4.46 -2.49
C LEU A 59 1.28 5.03 -2.77
N GLN A 60 1.21 6.08 -3.59
CA GLN A 60 -0.04 6.69 -4.04
C GLN A 60 -0.11 6.66 -5.57
N GLU A 61 -1.22 6.19 -6.11
CA GLU A 61 -1.46 6.17 -7.54
C GLU A 61 -1.56 7.60 -8.10
N GLY A 62 -2.24 8.49 -7.37
CA GLY A 62 -2.42 9.89 -7.74
C GLY A 62 -1.56 10.83 -6.90
N GLN A 63 -1.75 12.12 -7.10
CA GLN A 63 -1.02 13.14 -6.36
C GLN A 63 -1.49 13.26 -4.92
N THR A 64 -2.72 12.86 -4.65
CA THR A 64 -3.28 12.83 -3.30
C THR A 64 -3.86 11.45 -3.02
N PRO A 65 -4.03 11.08 -1.74
CA PRO A 65 -4.63 9.78 -1.42
C PRO A 65 -6.05 9.60 -1.98
N ALA A 66 -6.78 10.68 -2.25
CA ALA A 66 -8.13 10.62 -2.78
C ALA A 66 -8.16 10.38 -4.30
N ASP A 67 -7.03 10.51 -4.97
CA ASP A 67 -6.93 10.42 -6.43
C ASP A 67 -6.56 9.02 -6.89
N GLY A 68 -7.28 8.00 -6.46
CA GLY A 68 -7.03 6.63 -6.84
C GLY A 68 -6.69 5.76 -5.64
N TYR A 69 -6.00 4.65 -5.89
CA TYR A 69 -5.64 3.72 -4.83
C TYR A 69 -4.33 4.11 -4.16
N VAL A 70 -4.16 3.63 -2.94
CA VAL A 70 -2.89 3.68 -2.23
C VAL A 70 -2.45 2.25 -1.92
N VAL A 71 -1.15 2.01 -1.97
CA VAL A 71 -0.59 0.72 -1.55
C VAL A 71 -0.20 0.85 -0.09
N VAL A 72 -0.56 -0.15 0.69
CA VAL A 72 -0.39 -0.14 2.14
C VAL A 72 0.34 -1.37 2.64
N TYR A 73 0.97 -1.23 3.81
CA TYR A 73 1.55 -2.32 4.56
C TYR A 73 0.81 -2.45 5.89
N ASP A 74 0.42 -3.69 6.22
CA ASP A 74 -0.26 -4.03 7.47
C ASP A 74 0.73 -4.72 8.41
N PRO A 75 1.22 -4.04 9.46
CA PRO A 75 2.17 -4.65 10.37
C PRO A 75 1.56 -5.77 11.21
N ALA A 76 0.26 -5.77 11.44
CA ALA A 76 -0.39 -6.79 12.26
C ALA A 76 -0.35 -8.16 11.60
N THR A 77 -0.48 -8.21 10.27
CA THR A 77 -0.48 -9.46 9.51
C THR A 77 0.77 -9.63 8.65
N GLN A 78 1.66 -8.64 8.66
CA GLN A 78 2.87 -8.62 7.83
C GLN A 78 2.55 -8.84 6.36
N SER A 79 1.51 -8.15 5.89
CA SER A 79 1.04 -8.27 4.52
C SER A 79 0.93 -6.90 3.85
N TRP A 80 0.84 -6.92 2.53
CA TRP A 80 0.66 -5.74 1.70
C TRP A 80 -0.75 -5.72 1.16
N GLY A 81 -1.11 -4.64 0.48
CA GLY A 81 -2.40 -4.55 -0.16
C GLY A 81 -2.59 -3.19 -0.79
N PHE A 82 -3.76 -2.95 -1.34
CA PHE A 82 -4.12 -1.62 -1.77
C PHE A 82 -5.49 -1.25 -1.23
N ALA A 83 -5.69 0.04 -1.02
CA ALA A 83 -6.86 0.60 -0.37
C ALA A 83 -7.28 1.89 -1.06
N GLU A 84 -8.49 2.34 -0.75
CA GLU A 84 -8.98 3.63 -1.23
C GLU A 84 -9.42 4.48 -0.06
N GLN A 85 -9.25 5.80 -0.18
CA GLN A 85 -9.67 6.75 0.83
C GLN A 85 -11.19 6.90 0.80
N VAL A 86 -11.81 6.78 1.96
CA VAL A 86 -13.25 7.01 2.13
C VAL A 86 -13.51 8.42 2.62
N SER A 87 -12.80 8.84 3.67
CA SER A 87 -12.90 10.20 4.19
C SER A 87 -11.72 10.49 5.11
N GLY A 88 -11.15 11.70 5.00
CA GLY A 88 -10.07 12.13 5.88
C GLY A 88 -8.93 11.12 5.95
N ARG A 89 -8.72 10.51 7.12
CA ARG A 89 -7.69 9.49 7.33
C ARG A 89 -8.26 8.07 7.35
N ASP A 90 -9.52 7.92 6.98
CA ASP A 90 -10.19 6.62 6.96
C ASP A 90 -10.13 6.03 5.55
N TYR A 91 -9.68 4.78 5.46
CA TYR A 91 -9.51 4.06 4.21
C TYR A 91 -10.18 2.71 4.30
N THR A 92 -10.53 2.15 3.14
CA THR A 92 -11.05 0.79 3.04
C THR A 92 -10.07 -0.07 2.27
N LEU A 93 -9.68 -1.22 2.83
CA LEU A 93 -8.81 -2.16 2.15
C LEU A 93 -9.58 -2.82 1.00
N VAL A 94 -9.03 -2.74 -0.21
CA VAL A 94 -9.66 -3.31 -1.40
C VAL A 94 -9.13 -4.72 -1.63
N CYS A 95 -7.82 -4.93 -1.45
CA CYS A 95 -7.20 -6.22 -1.72
C CYS A 95 -5.99 -6.41 -0.82
N ARG A 96 -5.78 -7.63 -0.36
CA ARG A 96 -4.61 -8.03 0.44
C ARG A 96 -3.68 -8.88 -0.40
N ALA A 97 -2.38 -8.74 -0.18
CA ALA A 97 -1.37 -9.46 -0.94
C ALA A 97 -0.17 -9.82 -0.06
N ASP A 98 0.59 -10.83 -0.46
CA ASP A 98 1.74 -11.31 0.29
C ASP A 98 3.00 -10.49 0.04
N SER A 99 3.01 -9.70 -1.02
CA SER A 99 4.18 -8.87 -1.38
C SER A 99 3.72 -7.56 -2.00
N LEU A 100 4.63 -6.59 -2.03
CA LEU A 100 4.38 -5.32 -2.69
C LEU A 100 4.11 -5.53 -4.19
N ALA A 101 4.90 -6.38 -4.84
CA ALA A 101 4.71 -6.67 -6.26
C ALA A 101 3.34 -7.29 -6.54
N THR A 102 2.88 -8.20 -5.69
CA THR A 102 1.55 -8.81 -5.83
C THR A 102 0.45 -7.77 -5.62
N ALA A 103 0.62 -6.87 -4.67
CA ALA A 103 -0.32 -5.77 -4.45
C ALA A 103 -0.44 -4.89 -5.69
N LEU A 104 0.69 -4.53 -6.29
CA LEU A 104 0.70 -3.72 -7.51
C LEU A 104 0.05 -4.45 -8.67
N SER A 105 0.28 -5.76 -8.80
CA SER A 105 -0.30 -6.57 -9.87
C SER A 105 -1.81 -6.74 -9.73
N SER A 106 -2.33 -6.59 -8.52
CA SER A 106 -3.76 -6.75 -8.23
C SER A 106 -4.58 -5.49 -8.43
N MET A 107 -3.92 -4.37 -8.62
CA MET A 107 -4.59 -3.10 -8.86
C MET A 107 -5.30 -3.05 -10.18
#